data_d593b15806aae82f54ce4165c173d376
#
_entry.id   d593b15806aae82f54ce4165c173d376
#
_cell.length_a   1.000
_cell.length_b   1.000
_cell.length_c   1.000
_cell.angle_alpha   90.00
_cell.angle_beta   90.00
_cell.angle_gamma   90.00
#
_symmetry.space_group_name_H-M   'P 1'
#
loop_
_entity.id
_entity.type
_entity.pdbx_description
1 polymer ?
#
loop_
_entity_poly.entity_id
_entity_poly.type
_entity_poly.pdbx_seq_one_letter_code
_entity_poly.pdbx_strand_id
1 'polypeptide(L)'
;MEKTIKAMLPIALVSFLVGCDADKLTVTLKTDEIRNTATGETTTVPFEAEFSLMTELDAEQRAELDQIITTVEDFMDIDDAELENTDMGINLIVEGEIPISSAQVSEPWYVSVTDSYVYDGMYRIELANGTEFDRFQSALQGINYVLAPNAVQPIKFKVRGDGLIVAPGVDIDGYTYLLYAGEIDRRLTMNFSGGPWSNTSGGFFLSK
;
A
#
# COMPACT_ATOMS: atom_id res chain seq x y z
N MET A 1 13.82 64.39 -3.16
CA MET A 1 14.38 63.34 -2.31
C MET A 1 13.29 62.31 -2.05
N GLU A 2 13.15 61.38 -2.94
CA GLU A 2 12.19 60.27 -2.80
C GLU A 2 12.83 59.13 -2.04
N LYS A 3 12.22 58.75 -0.92
CA LYS A 3 12.62 57.56 -0.14
C LYS A 3 11.84 56.34 -0.66
N THR A 4 12.53 55.53 -1.44
CA THR A 4 12.02 54.22 -1.87
C THR A 4 12.08 53.29 -0.69
N ILE A 5 10.92 52.92 -0.13
CA ILE A 5 10.77 51.87 0.87
C ILE A 5 10.77 50.55 0.13
N LYS A 6 11.87 49.79 0.23
CA LYS A 6 11.91 48.39 -0.21
C LYS A 6 11.15 47.54 0.82
N ALA A 7 9.94 47.14 0.47
CA ALA A 7 9.20 46.11 1.17
C ALA A 7 9.95 44.77 0.95
N MET A 8 10.63 44.28 1.96
CA MET A 8 11.08 42.89 2.00
C MET A 8 9.83 42.02 2.25
N LEU A 9 9.40 41.31 1.20
CA LEU A 9 8.45 40.21 1.33
C LEU A 9 9.17 39.08 2.07
N PRO A 10 8.65 38.56 3.19
CA PRO A 10 9.17 37.31 3.75
C PRO A 10 8.81 36.21 2.76
N ILE A 11 9.81 35.63 2.12
CA ILE A 11 9.67 34.36 1.42
C ILE A 11 9.44 33.34 2.53
N ALA A 12 8.18 33.00 2.74
CA ALA A 12 7.85 31.80 3.52
C ALA A 12 8.49 30.64 2.78
N LEU A 13 9.53 30.08 3.38
CA LEU A 13 10.14 28.82 2.97
C LEU A 13 9.06 27.76 3.24
N VAL A 14 8.20 27.52 2.26
CA VAL A 14 7.35 26.32 2.28
C VAL A 14 8.33 25.18 2.14
N SER A 15 8.63 24.55 3.25
CA SER A 15 9.36 23.29 3.28
C SER A 15 8.47 22.30 2.53
N PHE A 16 8.79 22.04 1.28
CA PHE A 16 8.23 20.97 0.52
C PHE A 16 8.65 19.67 1.23
N LEU A 17 7.78 19.13 2.05
CA LEU A 17 7.75 17.70 2.32
C LEU A 17 7.43 17.07 0.96
N VAL A 18 8.47 16.63 0.28
CA VAL A 18 8.37 15.95 -1.01
C VAL A 18 7.63 14.65 -0.73
N GLY A 19 6.51 14.49 -1.41
CA GLY A 19 5.51 13.46 -1.25
C GLY A 19 6.01 12.11 -0.76
N CYS A 20 5.54 11.76 0.41
CA CYS A 20 5.65 10.40 0.91
C CYS A 20 4.32 9.70 0.61
N ASP A 21 4.15 9.22 -0.62
CA ASP A 21 3.32 8.05 -0.82
C ASP A 21 3.87 6.94 0.09
N ALA A 22 3.03 6.03 0.58
CA ALA A 22 3.56 4.84 1.24
C ALA A 22 4.62 4.23 0.32
N ASP A 23 5.89 4.29 0.73
CA ASP A 23 6.99 3.84 -0.12
C ASP A 23 6.83 2.36 -0.43
N LYS A 24 6.07 1.66 0.42
CA LYS A 24 5.89 0.24 0.26
C LYS A 24 4.77 -0.31 1.14
N LEU A 25 3.81 -0.97 0.54
CA LEU A 25 2.87 -1.84 1.22
C LEU A 25 3.35 -3.30 1.08
N THR A 26 3.46 -4.01 2.19
CA THR A 26 3.79 -5.44 2.19
C THR A 26 2.60 -6.23 2.73
N VAL A 27 2.14 -7.24 1.99
CA VAL A 27 1.09 -8.17 2.43
C VAL A 27 1.65 -9.58 2.44
N THR A 28 1.45 -10.31 3.55
CA THR A 28 1.90 -11.70 3.69
C THR A 28 0.72 -12.64 3.59
N LEU A 29 0.76 -13.55 2.62
CA LEU A 29 -0.33 -14.47 2.29
C LEU A 29 0.14 -15.93 2.38
N LYS A 30 -0.79 -16.83 2.78
CA LYS A 30 -0.61 -18.26 2.57
C LYS A 30 -1.55 -18.76 1.48
N THR A 31 -1.07 -19.67 0.64
CA THR A 31 -1.86 -20.21 -0.48
C THR A 31 -3.15 -20.90 -0.01
N ASP A 32 -3.11 -21.53 1.18
CA ASP A 32 -4.30 -22.15 1.77
C ASP A 32 -5.33 -21.11 2.23
N GLU A 33 -4.88 -19.96 2.79
CA GLU A 33 -5.78 -18.84 3.14
C GLU A 33 -6.47 -18.30 1.88
N ILE A 34 -5.74 -18.15 0.78
CA ILE A 34 -6.31 -17.73 -0.52
C ILE A 34 -7.36 -18.73 -1.00
N ARG A 35 -7.08 -20.03 -0.97
CA ARG A 35 -8.01 -21.08 -1.40
C ARG A 35 -9.25 -21.14 -0.53
N ASN A 36 -9.10 -21.04 0.79
CA ASN A 36 -10.22 -21.02 1.74
C ASN A 36 -11.11 -19.78 1.52
N THR A 37 -10.51 -18.61 1.32
CA THR A 37 -11.25 -17.39 1.02
C THR A 37 -12.06 -17.51 -0.27
N ALA A 38 -11.52 -18.15 -1.29
CA ALA A 38 -12.25 -18.40 -2.54
C ALA A 38 -13.49 -19.31 -2.35
N THR A 39 -13.54 -20.09 -1.27
CA THR A 39 -14.73 -20.90 -0.88
C THR A 39 -15.71 -20.14 0.03
N GLY A 40 -15.45 -18.87 0.33
CA GLY A 40 -16.34 -17.99 1.09
C GLY A 40 -15.94 -17.76 2.54
N GLU A 41 -14.78 -18.24 2.98
CA GLU A 41 -14.22 -17.88 4.28
C GLU A 41 -13.65 -16.45 4.21
N THR A 42 -13.86 -15.68 5.27
CA THR A 42 -13.19 -14.38 5.46
C THR A 42 -12.26 -14.49 6.65
N THR A 43 -11.03 -14.07 6.49
CA THR A 43 -10.02 -14.01 7.55
C THR A 43 -9.18 -12.74 7.36
N THR A 44 -8.21 -12.52 8.24
CA THR A 44 -7.26 -11.43 8.12
C THR A 44 -5.87 -11.94 7.76
N VAL A 45 -5.05 -11.07 7.20
CA VAL A 45 -3.67 -11.37 6.81
C VAL A 45 -2.75 -10.22 7.23
N PRO A 46 -1.50 -10.53 7.65
CA PRO A 46 -0.54 -9.51 8.06
C PRO A 46 -0.22 -8.52 6.95
N PHE A 47 -0.18 -7.28 7.32
CA PHE A 47 0.13 -6.15 6.47
C PHE A 47 1.18 -5.25 7.16
N GLU A 48 2.04 -4.61 6.38
CA GLU A 48 3.06 -3.65 6.82
C GLU A 48 3.07 -2.49 5.81
N ALA A 49 2.94 -1.26 6.30
CA ALA A 49 3.11 -0.04 5.50
C ALA A 49 4.36 0.70 5.97
N GLU A 50 5.22 1.08 5.05
CA GLU A 50 6.44 1.84 5.29
C GLU A 50 6.31 3.22 4.63
N PHE A 51 6.51 4.28 5.43
CA PHE A 51 6.47 5.68 4.99
C PHE A 51 7.82 6.33 5.31
N SER A 52 8.55 6.79 4.31
CA SER A 52 9.82 7.50 4.51
C SER A 52 9.59 8.97 4.83
N LEU A 53 10.07 9.41 5.98
CA LEU A 53 10.03 10.77 6.45
C LEU A 53 11.43 11.36 6.32
N MET A 54 11.64 12.33 5.44
CA MET A 54 12.98 12.75 5.01
C MET A 54 13.76 13.62 6.03
N THR A 55 13.24 13.93 7.23
CA THR A 55 13.89 14.85 8.18
C THR A 55 13.66 14.46 9.64
N GLU A 56 14.47 15.05 10.54
CA GLU A 56 14.15 15.04 11.98
C GLU A 56 12.81 15.74 12.19
N LEU A 57 11.90 15.07 12.89
CA LEU A 57 10.56 15.60 13.18
C LEU A 57 10.64 16.63 14.31
N ASP A 58 10.15 17.83 14.06
CA ASP A 58 9.90 18.81 15.11
C ASP A 58 8.64 18.46 15.94
N ALA A 59 8.30 19.30 16.92
CA ALA A 59 7.18 19.02 17.83
C ALA A 59 5.80 19.09 17.12
N GLU A 60 5.67 19.95 16.11
CA GLU A 60 4.43 20.11 15.33
C GLU A 60 4.23 18.90 14.40
N GLN A 61 5.27 18.49 13.71
CA GLN A 61 5.28 17.31 12.85
C GLN A 61 5.04 16.01 13.63
N ARG A 62 5.55 15.89 14.87
CA ARG A 62 5.23 14.74 15.74
C ARG A 62 3.77 14.70 16.14
N ALA A 63 3.17 15.85 16.48
CA ALA A 63 1.75 15.92 16.82
C ALA A 63 0.86 15.60 15.61
N GLU A 64 1.26 15.98 14.40
CA GLU A 64 0.60 15.62 13.15
C GLU A 64 0.68 14.12 12.90
N LEU A 65 1.84 13.52 13.12
CA LEU A 65 2.06 12.08 12.98
C LEU A 65 1.21 11.28 13.97
N ASP A 66 1.11 11.70 15.24
CA ASP A 66 0.26 11.08 16.25
C ASP A 66 -1.23 11.12 15.81
N GLN A 67 -1.67 12.21 15.15
CA GLN A 67 -3.02 12.30 14.59
C GLN A 67 -3.23 11.33 13.41
N ILE A 68 -2.21 11.17 12.57
CA ILE A 68 -2.24 10.22 11.44
C ILE A 68 -2.38 8.80 11.97
N ILE A 69 -1.54 8.40 12.93
CA ILE A 69 -1.60 7.07 13.55
C ILE A 69 -2.99 6.81 14.15
N THR A 70 -3.49 7.74 14.96
CA THR A 70 -4.83 7.63 15.54
C THR A 70 -5.92 7.51 14.46
N THR A 71 -5.80 8.25 13.37
CA THR A 71 -6.75 8.17 12.26
C THR A 71 -6.67 6.80 11.57
N VAL A 72 -5.48 6.24 11.39
CA VAL A 72 -5.31 4.91 10.80
C VAL A 72 -5.94 3.84 11.72
N GLU A 73 -5.72 3.91 13.04
CA GLU A 73 -6.31 3.04 14.06
C GLU A 73 -7.86 3.08 14.05
N ASP A 74 -8.46 4.22 13.72
CA ASP A 74 -9.93 4.35 13.60
C ASP A 74 -10.51 3.58 12.42
N PHE A 75 -9.70 3.23 11.42
CA PHE A 75 -10.15 2.58 10.18
C PHE A 75 -9.61 1.17 9.98
N MET A 76 -8.53 0.80 10.65
CA MET A 76 -7.81 -0.45 10.41
C MET A 76 -7.37 -1.07 11.74
N ASP A 77 -7.28 -2.39 11.76
CA ASP A 77 -6.73 -3.13 12.91
C ASP A 77 -5.20 -3.08 12.85
N ILE A 78 -4.61 -2.25 13.73
CA ILE A 78 -3.17 -2.01 13.80
C ILE A 78 -2.62 -2.65 15.07
N ASP A 79 -1.57 -3.45 14.90
CA ASP A 79 -0.83 -4.07 16.00
C ASP A 79 0.23 -3.14 16.56
N ASP A 80 0.93 -2.39 15.68
CA ASP A 80 2.03 -1.51 16.07
C ASP A 80 2.24 -0.37 15.06
N ALA A 81 2.75 0.76 15.54
CA ALA A 81 3.19 1.89 14.73
C ALA A 81 4.46 2.49 15.34
N GLU A 82 5.60 2.28 14.70
CA GLU A 82 6.90 2.72 15.22
C GLU A 82 7.67 3.60 14.25
N LEU A 83 8.54 4.45 14.82
CA LEU A 83 9.48 5.29 14.08
C LEU A 83 10.87 4.65 14.10
N GLU A 84 11.35 4.26 12.92
CA GLU A 84 12.68 3.71 12.72
C GLU A 84 13.62 4.79 12.16
N ASN A 85 14.76 5.00 12.81
CA ASN A 85 15.82 5.87 12.28
C ASN A 85 16.63 5.11 11.23
N THR A 86 16.76 5.69 10.05
CA THR A 86 17.55 5.15 8.94
C THR A 86 18.70 6.11 8.59
N ASP A 87 19.63 5.66 7.76
CA ASP A 87 20.72 6.50 7.25
C ASP A 87 20.20 7.67 6.37
N MET A 88 18.94 7.58 5.88
CA MET A 88 18.34 8.56 4.98
C MET A 88 17.24 9.41 5.62
N GLY A 89 16.92 9.18 6.88
CA GLY A 89 15.85 9.88 7.60
C GLY A 89 15.15 8.99 8.62
N ILE A 90 13.87 9.24 8.81
CA ILE A 90 13.01 8.47 9.71
C ILE A 90 11.96 7.76 8.87
N ASN A 91 11.71 6.49 9.11
CA ASN A 91 10.58 5.75 8.55
C ASN A 91 9.51 5.59 9.64
N LEU A 92 8.24 5.81 9.26
CA LEU A 92 7.09 5.32 10.02
C LEU A 92 6.76 3.93 9.47
N ILE A 93 6.76 2.94 10.33
CA ILE A 93 6.34 1.56 10.04
C ILE A 93 5.04 1.31 10.78
N VAL A 94 4.01 0.92 10.03
CA VAL A 94 2.70 0.55 10.57
C VAL A 94 2.47 -0.92 10.25
N GLU A 95 2.30 -1.73 11.29
CA GLU A 95 1.99 -3.16 11.17
C GLU A 95 0.57 -3.44 11.67
N GLY A 96 -0.10 -4.41 11.06
CA GLY A 96 -1.45 -4.82 11.44
C GLY A 96 -2.00 -5.90 10.53
N GLU A 97 -3.32 -6.03 10.53
CA GLU A 97 -4.02 -7.01 9.73
C GLU A 97 -5.05 -6.36 8.80
N ILE A 98 -5.18 -6.90 7.58
CA ILE A 98 -6.23 -6.52 6.63
C ILE A 98 -7.05 -7.75 6.24
N PRO A 99 -8.35 -7.59 5.92
CA PRO A 99 -9.18 -8.69 5.46
C PRO A 99 -8.67 -9.29 4.15
N ILE A 100 -8.83 -10.61 4.03
CA ILE A 100 -8.81 -11.31 2.75
C ILE A 100 -10.21 -11.86 2.48
N SER A 101 -10.80 -11.51 1.33
CA SER A 101 -12.21 -11.77 1.04
C SER A 101 -12.49 -11.94 -0.45
N SER A 102 -13.49 -12.77 -0.77
CA SER A 102 -14.03 -12.90 -2.12
C SER A 102 -15.12 -11.86 -2.45
N ALA A 103 -15.53 -11.06 -1.46
CA ALA A 103 -16.48 -9.96 -1.60
C ALA A 103 -15.88 -8.65 -1.09
N GLN A 104 -16.43 -7.53 -1.54
CA GLN A 104 -16.03 -6.22 -1.03
C GLN A 104 -16.33 -6.10 0.48
N VAL A 105 -15.39 -5.52 1.22
CA VAL A 105 -15.44 -5.31 2.67
C VAL A 105 -15.59 -3.82 3.03
N SER A 106 -15.76 -3.53 4.31
CA SER A 106 -15.87 -2.15 4.81
C SER A 106 -14.50 -1.47 4.94
N GLU A 107 -13.51 -2.19 5.40
CA GLU A 107 -12.17 -1.68 5.70
C GLU A 107 -11.57 -0.96 4.48
N PRO A 108 -10.67 0.02 4.67
CA PRO A 108 -10.09 0.79 3.56
C PRO A 108 -9.40 -0.06 2.52
N TRP A 109 -8.66 -1.07 2.97
CA TRP A 109 -7.97 -2.03 2.10
C TRP A 109 -8.33 -3.47 2.45
N TYR A 110 -8.31 -4.32 1.46
CA TYR A 110 -8.40 -5.76 1.63
C TYR A 110 -7.73 -6.50 0.48
N VAL A 111 -7.39 -7.75 0.72
CA VAL A 111 -6.96 -8.64 -0.37
C VAL A 111 -8.19 -9.26 -1.00
N SER A 112 -8.43 -8.94 -2.24
CA SER A 112 -9.51 -9.52 -3.04
C SER A 112 -9.07 -10.84 -3.66
N VAL A 113 -9.89 -11.88 -3.50
CA VAL A 113 -9.72 -13.19 -4.12
C VAL A 113 -10.93 -13.50 -4.99
N THR A 114 -10.75 -13.54 -6.29
CA THR A 114 -11.83 -13.80 -7.25
C THR A 114 -11.44 -14.88 -8.25
N ASP A 115 -12.41 -15.49 -8.90
CA ASP A 115 -12.12 -16.36 -10.04
C ASP A 115 -11.49 -15.55 -11.18
N SER A 116 -10.42 -16.10 -11.76
CA SER A 116 -9.79 -15.49 -12.92
C SER A 116 -10.64 -15.69 -14.18
N TYR A 117 -10.87 -14.61 -14.92
CA TYR A 117 -11.46 -14.67 -16.27
C TYR A 117 -10.39 -14.73 -17.37
N VAL A 118 -9.09 -14.60 -17.00
CA VAL A 118 -7.96 -14.62 -17.93
C VAL A 118 -7.32 -15.99 -18.01
N TYR A 119 -7.14 -16.63 -16.83
CA TYR A 119 -6.50 -17.95 -16.73
C TYR A 119 -7.48 -18.94 -16.12
N ASP A 120 -7.90 -19.92 -16.90
CA ASP A 120 -8.79 -20.99 -16.44
C ASP A 120 -8.16 -21.77 -15.28
N GLY A 121 -8.96 -22.09 -14.27
CA GLY A 121 -8.50 -22.84 -13.10
C GLY A 121 -7.60 -22.04 -12.15
N MET A 122 -7.60 -20.70 -12.23
CA MET A 122 -6.84 -19.85 -11.32
C MET A 122 -7.73 -18.85 -10.57
N TYR A 123 -7.28 -18.44 -9.39
CA TYR A 123 -7.79 -17.28 -8.67
C TYR A 123 -6.97 -16.04 -9.03
N ARG A 124 -7.62 -14.88 -9.09
CA ARG A 124 -7.00 -13.56 -9.14
C ARG A 124 -6.91 -13.01 -7.74
N ILE A 125 -5.71 -12.58 -7.35
CA ILE A 125 -5.42 -12.00 -6.05
C ILE A 125 -4.87 -10.59 -6.27
N GLU A 126 -5.47 -9.59 -5.61
CA GLU A 126 -5.06 -8.20 -5.70
C GLU A 126 -5.37 -7.43 -4.40
N LEU A 127 -4.61 -6.37 -4.12
CA LEU A 127 -5.02 -5.40 -3.11
C LEU A 127 -6.15 -4.56 -3.70
N ALA A 128 -7.26 -4.47 -2.99
CA ALA A 128 -8.45 -3.75 -3.41
C ALA A 128 -8.89 -2.72 -2.37
N ASN A 129 -9.58 -1.68 -2.82
CA ASN A 129 -10.17 -0.68 -1.95
C ASN A 129 -11.56 -1.14 -1.48
N GLY A 130 -11.77 -1.11 -0.17
CA GLY A 130 -13.08 -1.36 0.42
C GLY A 130 -13.96 -0.11 0.41
N THR A 131 -15.14 -0.18 1.06
CA THR A 131 -16.12 0.92 0.99
C THR A 131 -15.74 2.15 1.80
N GLU A 132 -14.86 2.00 2.82
CA GLU A 132 -14.37 3.12 3.64
C GLU A 132 -13.11 3.78 3.09
N PHE A 133 -12.56 3.33 1.95
CA PHE A 133 -11.31 3.88 1.40
C PHE A 133 -11.36 5.39 1.16
N ASP A 134 -12.40 5.90 0.52
CA ASP A 134 -12.51 7.33 0.20
C ASP A 134 -12.63 8.18 1.47
N ARG A 135 -13.31 7.67 2.50
CA ARG A 135 -13.44 8.32 3.81
C ARG A 135 -12.11 8.33 4.55
N PHE A 136 -11.40 7.22 4.55
CA PHE A 136 -10.05 7.09 5.11
C PHE A 136 -9.07 8.06 4.43
N GLN A 137 -9.01 8.03 3.10
CA GLN A 137 -8.17 8.94 2.32
C GLN A 137 -8.49 10.41 2.65
N SER A 138 -9.78 10.79 2.69
CA SER A 138 -10.20 12.14 3.01
C SER A 138 -9.83 12.56 4.44
N ALA A 139 -9.90 11.65 5.42
CA ALA A 139 -9.50 11.91 6.79
C ALA A 139 -7.99 12.19 6.88
N LEU A 140 -7.16 11.40 6.23
CA LEU A 140 -5.71 11.62 6.18
C LEU A 140 -5.34 12.90 5.43
N GLN A 141 -6.01 13.18 4.30
CA GLN A 141 -5.82 14.45 3.57
C GLN A 141 -6.14 15.68 4.40
N GLY A 142 -7.08 15.58 5.34
CA GLY A 142 -7.44 16.64 6.27
C GLY A 142 -6.34 16.95 7.29
N ILE A 143 -5.46 16.01 7.57
CA ILE A 143 -4.32 16.16 8.49
C ILE A 143 -3.09 16.56 7.66
N ASN A 144 -2.69 15.70 6.73
CA ASN A 144 -1.55 15.93 5.86
C ASN A 144 -1.82 15.36 4.46
N TYR A 145 -1.98 16.24 3.48
CA TYR A 145 -2.29 15.87 2.10
C TYR A 145 -1.23 14.95 1.47
N VAL A 146 0.01 15.07 1.89
CA VAL A 146 1.16 14.34 1.33
C VAL A 146 1.18 12.88 1.77
N LEU A 147 0.68 12.58 2.98
CA LEU A 147 0.67 11.23 3.55
C LEU A 147 -0.61 10.45 3.24
N ALA A 148 -1.57 11.06 2.53
CA ALA A 148 -2.78 10.37 2.15
C ALA A 148 -2.49 9.32 1.05
N PRO A 149 -2.97 8.08 1.22
CA PRO A 149 -2.69 7.02 0.27
C PRO A 149 -3.32 7.30 -1.09
N ASN A 150 -2.60 6.93 -2.15
CA ASN A 150 -3.14 6.91 -3.50
C ASN A 150 -3.98 5.65 -3.75
N ALA A 151 -4.87 5.71 -4.73
CA ALA A 151 -5.66 4.54 -5.14
C ALA A 151 -4.80 3.38 -5.68
N VAL A 152 -3.59 3.68 -6.17
CA VAL A 152 -2.61 2.70 -6.65
C VAL A 152 -1.29 2.97 -5.95
N GLN A 153 -0.81 1.99 -5.20
CA GLN A 153 0.43 2.09 -4.43
C GLN A 153 1.39 0.97 -4.79
N PRO A 154 2.71 1.19 -4.62
CA PRO A 154 3.68 0.11 -4.68
C PRO A 154 3.34 -0.98 -3.65
N ILE A 155 3.20 -2.22 -4.11
CA ILE A 155 2.85 -3.33 -3.24
C ILE A 155 3.85 -4.47 -3.37
N LYS A 156 4.17 -5.08 -2.23
CA LYS A 156 4.94 -6.31 -2.12
C LYS A 156 4.06 -7.42 -1.56
N PHE A 157 3.91 -8.50 -2.31
CA PHE A 157 3.33 -9.73 -1.80
C PHE A 157 4.42 -10.71 -1.37
N LYS A 158 4.33 -11.18 -0.12
CA LYS A 158 5.11 -12.30 0.41
C LYS A 158 4.18 -13.52 0.46
N VAL A 159 4.25 -14.41 -0.52
CA VAL A 159 3.38 -15.60 -0.60
C VAL A 159 4.12 -16.82 -0.07
N ARG A 160 3.45 -17.59 0.80
CA ARG A 160 3.96 -18.84 1.38
C ARG A 160 3.02 -19.99 1.04
N GLY A 161 3.59 -21.17 0.77
CA GLY A 161 2.86 -22.39 0.44
C GLY A 161 3.27 -22.95 -0.90
N ASP A 162 2.33 -23.54 -1.61
CA ASP A 162 2.54 -24.23 -2.88
C ASP A 162 1.53 -23.77 -3.95
N GLY A 163 1.82 -24.08 -5.20
CA GLY A 163 0.95 -23.86 -6.35
C GLY A 163 1.61 -23.12 -7.49
N LEU A 164 0.94 -23.12 -8.62
CA LEU A 164 1.35 -22.36 -9.80
C LEU A 164 0.95 -20.89 -9.61
N ILE A 165 1.91 -19.99 -9.74
CA ILE A 165 1.68 -18.54 -9.72
C ILE A 165 2.01 -17.95 -11.09
N VAL A 166 1.15 -17.03 -11.54
CA VAL A 166 1.39 -16.16 -12.68
C VAL A 166 1.21 -14.72 -12.20
N ALA A 167 2.27 -13.92 -12.29
CA ALA A 167 2.26 -12.51 -11.93
C ALA A 167 2.52 -11.67 -13.19
N PRO A 168 1.53 -10.91 -13.67
CA PRO A 168 1.75 -9.95 -14.74
C PRO A 168 2.70 -8.86 -14.31
N GLY A 169 3.53 -8.38 -15.22
CA GLY A 169 4.42 -7.26 -15.01
C GLY A 169 3.97 -6.03 -15.81
N VAL A 170 4.60 -5.76 -16.92
CA VAL A 170 4.40 -4.56 -17.74
C VAL A 170 3.77 -4.91 -19.09
N ASP A 171 2.87 -4.07 -19.57
CA ASP A 171 2.33 -4.14 -20.93
C ASP A 171 3.12 -3.22 -21.84
N ILE A 172 3.71 -3.79 -22.91
CA ILE A 172 4.46 -3.06 -23.94
C ILE A 172 3.93 -3.48 -25.30
N ASP A 173 3.47 -2.53 -26.09
CA ASP A 173 2.97 -2.75 -27.47
C ASP A 173 1.86 -3.85 -27.56
N GLY A 174 1.03 -3.96 -26.54
CA GLY A 174 -0.07 -4.94 -26.49
C GLY A 174 0.36 -6.34 -26.03
N TYR A 175 1.58 -6.49 -25.54
CA TYR A 175 2.08 -7.73 -24.94
C TYR A 175 2.29 -7.55 -23.43
N THR A 176 1.70 -8.43 -22.63
CA THR A 176 1.93 -8.48 -21.20
C THR A 176 3.18 -9.31 -20.89
N TYR A 177 4.21 -8.66 -20.38
CA TYR A 177 5.40 -9.32 -19.87
C TYR A 177 5.17 -9.77 -18.45
N LEU A 178 5.53 -11.02 -18.14
CA LEU A 178 5.30 -11.58 -16.80
C LEU A 178 6.46 -11.21 -15.86
N LEU A 179 6.11 -10.79 -14.67
CA LEU A 179 7.05 -10.63 -13.56
C LEU A 179 7.50 -12.02 -13.05
N TYR A 180 6.56 -12.97 -13.01
CA TYR A 180 6.81 -14.34 -12.59
C TYR A 180 5.81 -15.29 -13.26
N ALA A 181 6.25 -16.50 -13.59
CA ALA A 181 5.38 -17.62 -13.96
C ALA A 181 6.09 -18.93 -13.58
N GLY A 182 5.52 -19.67 -12.64
CA GLY A 182 6.10 -20.92 -12.17
C GLY A 182 5.44 -21.45 -10.90
N GLU A 183 5.83 -22.66 -10.53
CA GLU A 183 5.41 -23.28 -9.27
C GLU A 183 6.23 -22.72 -8.11
N ILE A 184 5.58 -22.55 -6.97
CA ILE A 184 6.24 -22.28 -5.68
C ILE A 184 6.07 -23.49 -4.77
N ASP A 185 7.08 -23.77 -3.95
CA ASP A 185 7.09 -24.89 -3.00
C ASP A 185 7.25 -24.44 -1.54
N ARG A 186 7.52 -23.17 -1.29
CA ARG A 186 7.69 -22.61 0.08
C ARG A 186 7.32 -21.16 0.17
N ARG A 187 8.00 -20.30 -0.58
CA ARG A 187 7.78 -18.85 -0.54
C ARG A 187 8.20 -18.17 -1.85
N LEU A 188 7.47 -17.13 -2.18
CA LEU A 188 7.76 -16.23 -3.28
C LEU A 188 7.54 -14.80 -2.79
N THR A 189 8.42 -13.87 -3.20
CA THR A 189 8.23 -12.44 -2.98
C THR A 189 8.09 -11.76 -4.33
N MET A 190 7.03 -11.01 -4.51
CA MET A 190 6.74 -10.25 -5.73
C MET A 190 6.59 -8.77 -5.39
N ASN A 191 7.30 -7.91 -6.12
CA ASN A 191 7.22 -6.46 -5.96
C ASN A 191 6.55 -5.86 -7.19
N PHE A 192 5.45 -5.13 -6.97
CA PHE A 192 4.73 -4.37 -7.97
C PHE A 192 4.98 -2.89 -7.68
N SER A 193 5.77 -2.24 -8.50
CA SER A 193 6.29 -0.90 -8.21
C SER A 193 5.33 0.24 -8.55
N GLY A 194 4.19 -0.06 -9.18
CA GLY A 194 3.18 0.97 -9.52
C GLY A 194 3.67 2.09 -10.45
N GLY A 195 4.86 1.96 -11.03
CA GLY A 195 5.43 2.97 -11.92
C GLY A 195 4.74 3.04 -13.28
N PRO A 196 5.07 4.04 -14.12
CA PRO A 196 4.45 4.22 -15.45
C PRO A 196 4.66 3.05 -16.42
N TRP A 197 5.56 2.14 -16.10
CA TRP A 197 5.85 0.91 -16.82
C TRP A 197 5.18 -0.33 -16.22
N SER A 198 4.49 -0.16 -15.08
CA SER A 198 3.74 -1.22 -14.41
C SER A 198 2.26 -0.97 -14.65
N ASN A 199 1.68 -1.71 -15.54
CA ASN A 199 0.24 -1.63 -15.86
C ASN A 199 -0.59 -2.49 -14.88
N THR A 200 0.00 -2.86 -13.76
CA THR A 200 -0.61 -3.79 -12.85
C THR A 200 -1.27 -3.07 -11.69
N SER A 201 -2.47 -3.44 -11.40
CA SER A 201 -3.16 -3.17 -10.14
C SER A 201 -2.50 -3.87 -8.94
N GLY A 202 -1.23 -4.28 -9.05
CA GLY A 202 -0.52 -5.00 -7.99
C GLY A 202 -1.17 -6.32 -7.63
N GLY A 203 -1.39 -7.21 -8.62
CA GLY A 203 -2.02 -8.50 -8.41
C GLY A 203 -1.33 -9.66 -9.12
N PHE A 204 -1.69 -10.87 -8.73
CA PHE A 204 -1.19 -12.11 -9.31
C PHE A 204 -2.30 -13.17 -9.39
N PHE A 205 -2.00 -14.29 -10.03
CA PHE A 205 -2.90 -15.43 -10.16
C PHE A 205 -2.29 -16.65 -9.47
N LEU A 206 -3.13 -17.42 -8.78
CA LEU A 206 -2.76 -18.68 -8.11
C LEU A 206 -3.66 -19.82 -8.62
N SER A 207 -3.08 -20.99 -8.89
CA SER A 207 -3.85 -22.19 -9.23
C SER A 207 -4.81 -22.61 -8.10
N LYS A 208 -5.97 -23.05 -8.48
CA LYS A 208 -6.99 -23.64 -7.59
C LYS A 208 -6.51 -24.88 -6.91
#